data_cf8829bf85cd536bb7cd8bc09bee984a
#
_entry.id   cf8829bf85cd536bb7cd8bc09bee984a
#
_cell.length_a   1.000
_cell.length_b   1.000
_cell.length_c   1.000
_cell.angle_alpha   90.00
_cell.angle_beta   90.00
_cell.angle_gamma   90.00
#
_symmetry.space_group_name_H-M   'P 1'
#
loop_
_entity.id
_entity.type
_entity.pdbx_description
1 polymer ?
#
loop_
_entity_poly.entity_id
_entity_poly.type
_entity_poly.pdbx_seq_one_letter_code
_entity_poly.pdbx_strand_id
1 'polypeptide(L)'
;MANLRIAHLGLVGALGATVAGACGAAPAAGSREIDAGGSSDAPVAVTDGGVLDVGVGPWTAPPDAAPPVPLDDVTIYAFSQSGDNESDPQLITLAPDMSIRTFSRWDTYGTRAGDYDFGYVASAHTVGVKFIGGTTSTVLFEDEFPNPEFPSTAYSDLAARDATGAVVTHPSSPKSFHRGSLANPIYRDYLIRIGELQIDGGVDGLFFDELNQDYQGANYDGNEGFDAYHLADFNAYLLWRFPGTDYASVFGMTPDNLLKANVPPGDLTNNFDYQKYLANKGWGTSPFAAANPLEAVWGTTVGNRPKPGANDFVDNAEPYRYWGQIAGTLRAYAQQKYGRSIYLTSNGVWPLVDFQGVGLYEFNQDDDGNAEAEYVPVTSGSTTSSAHLDGTVPLQRPFLNLKARSAALAPGAPVVLFIDWPTNFMSYYLHMPASEQQDYWRIYAAEAYANGLYFAFFLLDTVGDPSATQLGLMPLFQSLTAFYRAHAGLYHGVTASASAVASAVTTSLTTGVTIAVSDQAQPRRRLVHLVNHDYAGALVEHDGVTVTIPLPSAPTSVTLASPDATGDATLTPSYANGAVTVTLPSLVAYDVVAIAY
;
A
#
# COMPACT_ATOMS: atom_id res chain seq x y z
N MET A 1 -19.88 -17.96 21.57
CA MET A 1 -18.71 -17.12 21.82
C MET A 1 -18.80 -16.01 20.80
N ALA A 2 -19.10 -14.80 21.24
CA ALA A 2 -19.37 -13.68 20.38
C ALA A 2 -18.03 -13.07 19.92
N ASN A 3 -17.74 -13.13 18.65
CA ASN A 3 -16.61 -12.42 18.04
C ASN A 3 -16.93 -10.93 18.00
N LEU A 4 -16.36 -10.19 18.91
CA LEU A 4 -16.29 -8.73 18.83
C LEU A 4 -15.14 -8.40 17.88
N ARG A 5 -15.44 -8.23 16.60
CA ARG A 5 -14.50 -7.65 15.63
C ARG A 5 -14.62 -6.14 15.73
N ILE A 6 -13.63 -5.50 16.30
CA ILE A 6 -13.51 -4.04 16.32
C ILE A 6 -12.68 -3.67 15.09
N ALA A 7 -13.28 -2.92 14.19
CA ALA A 7 -12.60 -2.34 13.06
C ALA A 7 -11.55 -1.33 13.55
N HIS A 8 -10.31 -1.47 13.13
CA HIS A 8 -9.30 -0.43 13.23
C HIS A 8 -9.15 0.24 11.88
N LEU A 9 -9.84 1.32 11.78
CA LEU A 9 -9.40 2.43 10.96
C LEU A 9 -8.66 3.37 11.90
N GLY A 10 -7.49 3.82 11.48
CA GLY A 10 -6.76 4.83 12.19
C GLY A 10 -7.71 5.96 12.55
N LEU A 11 -7.78 6.26 13.82
CA LEU A 11 -8.60 7.34 14.35
C LEU A 11 -8.00 8.64 13.81
N VAL A 12 -8.53 9.15 12.71
CA VAL A 12 -8.33 10.56 12.37
C VAL A 12 -9.10 11.33 13.45
N GLY A 13 -8.39 11.67 14.50
CA GLY A 13 -8.96 12.34 15.65
C GLY A 13 -9.39 13.74 15.30
N ALA A 14 -10.70 13.93 15.12
CA ALA A 14 -11.29 15.26 15.14
C ALA A 14 -11.21 15.81 16.57
N LEU A 15 -10.08 16.38 16.96
CA LEU A 15 -9.95 17.28 18.09
C LEU A 15 -9.87 18.70 17.55
N GLY A 16 -11.03 19.32 17.39
CA GLY A 16 -11.17 20.75 17.21
C GLY A 16 -10.67 21.50 18.44
N ALA A 17 -9.44 21.96 18.40
CA ALA A 17 -8.91 22.95 19.32
C ALA A 17 -9.01 24.32 18.67
N THR A 18 -10.01 25.10 19.07
CA THR A 18 -10.09 26.52 18.81
C THR A 18 -8.92 27.25 19.46
N VAL A 19 -7.97 27.70 18.66
CA VAL A 19 -7.01 28.73 19.06
C VAL A 19 -7.21 29.94 18.17
N ALA A 20 -7.79 30.99 18.73
CA ALA A 20 -7.83 32.31 18.15
C ALA A 20 -6.49 33.02 18.41
N GLY A 21 -5.82 33.53 17.38
CA GLY A 21 -4.62 34.33 17.58
C GLY A 21 -4.01 34.91 16.32
N ALA A 22 -4.38 36.16 16.07
CA ALA A 22 -3.61 37.22 15.45
C ALA A 22 -3.13 37.11 13.99
N CYS A 23 -3.80 37.91 13.16
CA CYS A 23 -3.47 38.33 11.79
C CYS A 23 -2.10 39.03 11.70
N GLY A 24 -1.29 38.56 10.76
CA GLY A 24 -0.23 39.33 10.13
C GLY A 24 -0.43 39.28 8.62
N ALA A 25 -0.75 40.41 8.00
CA ALA A 25 -0.97 40.52 6.58
C ALA A 25 0.34 40.42 5.78
N ALA A 26 0.42 39.50 4.83
CA ALA A 26 1.45 39.47 3.80
C ALA A 26 0.90 39.98 2.46
N PRO A 27 1.75 40.58 1.58
CA PRO A 27 1.31 41.37 0.45
C PRO A 27 0.83 40.49 -0.71
N ALA A 28 -0.16 41.02 -1.44
CA ALA A 28 -0.79 40.45 -2.61
C ALA A 28 0.22 40.17 -3.74
N ALA A 29 0.34 38.90 -4.13
CA ALA A 29 1.00 38.51 -5.38
C ALA A 29 -0.01 38.51 -6.52
N GLY A 30 0.42 39.10 -7.65
CA GLY A 30 -0.44 39.40 -8.79
C GLY A 30 -0.99 38.15 -9.49
N SER A 31 -2.23 38.28 -9.89
CA SER A 31 -2.95 37.34 -10.74
C SER A 31 -2.25 37.18 -12.09
N ARG A 32 -1.76 35.98 -12.39
CA ARG A 32 -1.49 35.55 -13.75
C ARG A 32 -2.72 34.81 -14.26
N GLU A 33 -3.28 35.35 -15.35
CA GLU A 33 -4.23 34.62 -16.17
C GLU A 33 -3.58 33.35 -16.70
N ILE A 34 -4.15 32.19 -16.35
CA ILE A 34 -3.79 30.92 -16.92
C ILE A 34 -4.73 30.65 -18.08
N ASP A 35 -4.18 30.66 -19.29
CA ASP A 35 -4.86 30.23 -20.49
C ASP A 35 -5.31 28.77 -20.34
N ALA A 36 -6.61 28.56 -20.24
CA ALA A 36 -7.23 27.25 -20.22
C ALA A 36 -7.16 26.64 -21.64
N GLY A 37 -6.10 25.89 -21.89
CA GLY A 37 -6.01 25.01 -23.05
C GLY A 37 -7.07 23.92 -22.94
N GLY A 38 -8.14 24.04 -23.72
CA GLY A 38 -9.29 23.17 -23.63
C GLY A 38 -9.00 21.72 -23.95
N SER A 39 -9.27 20.85 -23.01
CA SER A 39 -9.66 19.47 -23.27
C SER A 39 -11.15 19.50 -23.64
N SER A 40 -11.47 18.99 -24.82
CA SER A 40 -12.84 19.02 -25.37
C SER A 40 -13.64 17.81 -24.89
N ASP A 41 -13.88 17.69 -23.61
CA ASP A 41 -14.92 16.81 -23.09
C ASP A 41 -15.98 17.68 -22.43
N ALA A 42 -17.13 17.77 -23.10
CA ALA A 42 -18.24 18.58 -22.67
C ALA A 42 -18.77 18.10 -21.30
N PRO A 43 -19.13 19.03 -20.39
CA PRO A 43 -19.72 18.67 -19.13
C PRO A 43 -21.05 17.93 -19.35
N VAL A 44 -21.19 16.77 -18.71
CA VAL A 44 -22.43 16.00 -18.71
C VAL A 44 -23.51 16.79 -17.99
N ALA A 45 -24.52 17.26 -18.71
CA ALA A 45 -25.66 17.95 -18.13
C ALA A 45 -26.54 16.95 -17.38
N VAL A 46 -26.63 17.07 -16.06
CA VAL A 46 -27.60 16.34 -15.24
C VAL A 46 -28.97 16.97 -15.48
N THR A 47 -29.85 16.26 -16.19
CA THR A 47 -31.26 16.61 -16.31
C THR A 47 -32.07 15.86 -15.29
N ASP A 48 -32.90 16.55 -14.54
CA ASP A 48 -33.83 16.04 -13.53
C ASP A 48 -34.58 14.79 -14.01
N GLY A 49 -34.36 13.67 -13.30
CA GLY A 49 -35.10 12.40 -13.51
C GLY A 49 -34.72 11.58 -14.74
N GLY A 50 -33.70 11.97 -15.50
CA GLY A 50 -33.17 11.22 -16.64
C GLY A 50 -32.09 10.22 -16.21
N VAL A 51 -32.15 9.02 -16.74
CA VAL A 51 -31.01 8.10 -16.70
C VAL A 51 -29.79 8.82 -17.28
N LEU A 52 -28.75 8.96 -16.48
CA LEU A 52 -27.48 9.53 -16.92
C LEU A 52 -27.02 8.81 -18.19
N ASP A 53 -26.86 9.54 -19.29
CA ASP A 53 -26.09 9.05 -20.43
C ASP A 53 -24.61 9.17 -20.02
N VAL A 54 -24.20 8.22 -19.18
CA VAL A 54 -22.85 8.14 -18.67
C VAL A 54 -21.94 7.67 -19.78
N GLY A 55 -21.61 8.48 -20.76
CA GLY A 55 -20.80 8.15 -21.94
C GLY A 55 -19.62 7.20 -21.70
N VAL A 56 -19.90 6.09 -21.07
CA VAL A 56 -18.93 5.02 -20.80
C VAL A 56 -18.60 4.42 -22.15
N GLY A 57 -17.40 4.70 -22.61
CA GLY A 57 -16.88 4.06 -23.82
C GLY A 57 -16.90 2.53 -23.70
N PRO A 58 -16.77 1.81 -24.80
CA PRO A 58 -16.74 0.36 -24.76
C PRO A 58 -15.64 -0.11 -23.81
N TRP A 59 -15.91 -1.16 -23.04
CA TRP A 59 -14.89 -1.79 -22.20
C TRP A 59 -13.71 -2.21 -23.08
N THR A 60 -12.51 -1.90 -22.64
CA THR A 60 -11.27 -2.31 -23.29
C THR A 60 -10.51 -3.23 -22.35
N ALA A 61 -9.72 -4.15 -22.92
CA ALA A 61 -8.80 -4.93 -22.09
C ALA A 61 -7.89 -3.99 -21.27
N PRO A 62 -7.51 -4.42 -20.06
CA PRO A 62 -6.56 -3.66 -19.27
C PRO A 62 -5.30 -3.35 -20.10
N PRO A 63 -4.71 -2.15 -19.98
CA PRO A 63 -3.45 -1.85 -20.64
C PRO A 63 -2.34 -2.76 -20.09
N ASP A 64 -1.37 -3.11 -20.93
CA ASP A 64 -0.16 -3.75 -20.45
C ASP A 64 0.48 -2.86 -19.37
N ALA A 65 0.89 -3.47 -18.28
CA ALA A 65 1.56 -2.74 -17.21
C ALA A 65 2.85 -2.11 -17.76
N ALA A 66 2.97 -0.79 -17.62
CA ALA A 66 4.25 -0.14 -17.89
C ALA A 66 5.30 -0.67 -16.89
N PRO A 67 6.54 -0.89 -17.31
CA PRO A 67 7.58 -1.26 -16.37
C PRO A 67 7.72 -0.15 -15.30
N PRO A 68 7.95 -0.51 -14.04
CA PRO A 68 8.13 0.47 -12.99
C PRO A 68 9.35 1.37 -13.26
N VAL A 69 9.32 2.59 -12.75
CA VAL A 69 10.47 3.48 -12.75
C VAL A 69 11.54 2.84 -11.84
N PRO A 70 12.79 2.66 -12.33
CA PRO A 70 13.83 2.03 -11.52
C PRO A 70 14.09 2.77 -10.20
N LEU A 71 14.27 1.99 -9.13
CA LEU A 71 14.57 2.45 -7.78
C LEU A 71 15.89 1.87 -7.25
N ASP A 72 16.83 1.59 -8.15
CA ASP A 72 18.12 0.96 -7.80
C ASP A 72 19.01 1.84 -6.90
N ASP A 73 18.69 3.13 -6.81
CA ASP A 73 19.36 4.11 -5.95
C ASP A 73 18.63 4.37 -4.62
N VAL A 74 17.53 3.66 -4.34
CA VAL A 74 16.73 3.82 -3.13
C VAL A 74 16.84 2.59 -2.26
N THR A 75 17.49 2.73 -1.11
CA THR A 75 17.64 1.66 -0.11
C THR A 75 16.91 1.99 1.19
N ILE A 76 16.86 3.27 1.55
CA ILE A 76 16.30 3.75 2.82
C ILE A 76 15.03 4.53 2.54
N TYR A 77 13.94 3.99 3.03
CA TYR A 77 12.64 4.62 3.00
C TYR A 77 12.27 5.15 4.39
N ALA A 78 11.58 6.27 4.42
CA ALA A 78 10.90 6.74 5.62
C ALA A 78 9.41 6.88 5.35
N PHE A 79 8.63 6.79 6.40
CA PHE A 79 7.19 6.86 6.36
C PHE A 79 6.67 7.85 7.40
N SER A 80 5.71 8.67 7.02
CA SER A 80 4.99 9.52 7.95
C SER A 80 3.54 9.64 7.54
N GLN A 81 2.67 9.34 8.46
CA GLN A 81 1.24 9.35 8.18
C GLN A 81 0.64 10.75 8.11
N SER A 82 1.10 11.74 8.80
CA SER A 82 0.51 13.07 8.77
C SER A 82 1.35 14.10 8.03
N GLY A 83 0.69 15.14 7.52
CA GLY A 83 1.30 16.35 7.02
C GLY A 83 1.92 17.22 8.11
N ASP A 84 2.06 16.70 9.31
CA ASP A 84 2.50 17.47 10.46
C ASP A 84 3.94 17.95 10.33
N ASN A 85 4.16 19.22 10.64
CA ASN A 85 5.47 19.87 10.66
C ASN A 85 6.45 19.20 11.65
N GLU A 86 5.95 18.44 12.62
CA GLU A 86 6.78 17.74 13.59
C GLU A 86 7.67 16.67 12.98
N SER A 87 7.27 16.10 11.84
CA SER A 87 8.07 15.07 11.16
C SER A 87 9.26 15.63 10.37
N ASP A 88 9.24 16.91 10.00
CA ASP A 88 10.30 17.53 9.18
C ASP A 88 11.69 17.49 9.81
N PRO A 89 11.88 17.84 11.10
CA PRO A 89 13.19 17.72 11.75
C PRO A 89 13.68 16.28 11.81
N GLN A 90 12.78 15.31 11.96
CA GLN A 90 13.11 13.90 11.97
C GLN A 90 13.53 13.42 10.59
N LEU A 91 12.82 13.84 9.55
CA LEU A 91 13.16 13.56 8.16
C LEU A 91 14.56 14.07 7.80
N ILE A 92 14.85 15.32 8.14
CA ILE A 92 16.18 15.91 7.91
C ILE A 92 17.26 15.14 8.69
N THR A 93 16.97 14.74 9.91
CA THR A 93 17.90 14.01 10.78
C THR A 93 18.17 12.59 10.29
N LEU A 94 17.14 11.87 9.83
CA LEU A 94 17.27 10.52 9.28
C LEU A 94 17.85 10.54 7.87
N ALA A 95 17.55 11.56 7.09
CA ALA A 95 17.92 11.74 5.69
C ALA A 95 17.78 10.45 4.86
N PRO A 96 16.56 9.87 4.74
CA PRO A 96 16.33 8.69 3.93
C PRO A 96 16.56 8.99 2.45
N ASP A 97 16.62 7.98 1.60
CA ASP A 97 16.67 8.18 0.15
C ASP A 97 15.29 8.61 -0.39
N MET A 98 14.23 8.10 0.25
CA MET A 98 12.85 8.42 -0.11
C MET A 98 11.98 8.53 1.15
N SER A 99 11.12 9.54 1.20
CA SER A 99 10.11 9.74 2.24
C SER A 99 8.72 9.60 1.66
N ILE A 100 7.91 8.71 2.25
CA ILE A 100 6.52 8.49 1.88
C ILE A 100 5.64 9.20 2.90
N ARG A 101 4.74 10.07 2.40
CA ARG A 101 3.68 10.65 3.21
C ARG A 101 2.32 10.23 2.69
N THR A 102 1.52 9.58 3.52
CA THR A 102 0.24 9.02 3.13
C THR A 102 -0.92 10.01 3.11
N PHE A 103 -0.74 11.25 3.19
CA PHE A 103 -1.72 12.21 3.12
C PHE A 103 -1.70 13.50 3.47
N SER A 104 -2.44 14.04 3.75
CA SER A 104 -3.88 14.15 3.71
C SER A 104 -4.26 15.42 2.94
N ARG A 105 -5.37 15.35 2.26
CA ARG A 105 -5.82 16.48 1.42
C ARG A 105 -5.97 17.78 2.19
N TRP A 106 -6.37 17.74 3.44
CA TRP A 106 -6.59 18.95 4.24
C TRP A 106 -5.42 19.38 5.11
N ASP A 107 -4.58 18.45 5.59
CA ASP A 107 -3.49 18.82 6.48
C ASP A 107 -2.33 19.45 5.73
N THR A 108 -2.01 18.89 4.57
CA THR A 108 -0.85 19.28 3.78
C THR A 108 -1.23 20.07 2.55
N TYR A 109 -2.38 19.75 1.97
CA TYR A 109 -2.73 20.19 0.63
C TYR A 109 -3.94 21.13 0.59
N GLY A 110 -4.68 21.24 1.68
CA GLY A 110 -5.94 21.95 1.69
C GLY A 110 -6.95 21.42 0.68
N THR A 111 -8.10 22.05 0.60
CA THR A 111 -9.15 21.70 -0.36
C THR A 111 -9.16 22.60 -1.59
N ARG A 112 -8.26 23.58 -1.65
CA ARG A 112 -8.17 24.59 -2.70
C ARG A 112 -6.74 24.77 -3.16
N ALA A 113 -6.57 25.14 -4.43
CA ALA A 113 -5.25 25.36 -5.03
C ALA A 113 -4.35 26.37 -4.29
N GLY A 114 -4.91 27.28 -3.50
CA GLY A 114 -4.17 28.26 -2.71
C GLY A 114 -3.82 27.83 -1.27
N ASP A 115 -4.33 26.69 -0.84
CA ASP A 115 -4.19 26.24 0.54
C ASP A 115 -2.99 25.30 0.74
N TYR A 116 -2.30 24.93 -0.35
CA TYR A 116 -1.20 23.97 -0.31
C TYR A 116 0.10 24.59 0.19
N ASP A 117 0.71 23.95 1.18
CA ASP A 117 2.07 24.26 1.64
C ASP A 117 3.03 23.12 1.26
N PHE A 118 3.91 23.40 0.32
CA PHE A 118 4.95 22.46 -0.12
C PHE A 118 6.32 22.74 0.53
N GLY A 119 6.35 23.44 1.65
CA GLY A 119 7.58 23.72 2.39
C GLY A 119 8.36 22.47 2.75
N TYR A 120 7.66 21.39 3.09
CA TYR A 120 8.33 20.11 3.41
C TYR A 120 9.01 19.45 2.20
N VAL A 121 8.41 19.55 1.01
CA VAL A 121 9.02 19.02 -0.21
C VAL A 121 10.35 19.72 -0.45
N ALA A 122 10.37 21.05 -0.34
CA ALA A 122 11.59 21.82 -0.46
C ALA A 122 12.62 21.46 0.63
N SER A 123 12.17 21.27 1.87
CA SER A 123 13.03 20.86 3.00
C SER A 123 13.65 19.49 2.75
N ALA A 124 12.86 18.50 2.30
CA ALA A 124 13.35 17.17 1.95
C ALA A 124 14.41 17.22 0.84
N HIS A 125 14.15 17.99 -0.21
CA HIS A 125 15.07 18.15 -1.33
C HIS A 125 16.40 18.80 -0.91
N THR A 126 16.43 19.68 0.11
CA THR A 126 17.70 20.27 0.60
C THR A 126 18.67 19.24 1.14
N VAL A 127 18.17 18.10 1.61
CA VAL A 127 18.99 16.99 2.12
C VAL A 127 19.03 15.79 1.16
N GLY A 128 18.55 15.96 -0.08
CA GLY A 128 18.61 14.95 -1.13
C GLY A 128 17.56 13.85 -1.04
N VAL A 129 16.52 14.04 -0.23
CA VAL A 129 15.43 13.06 -0.05
C VAL A 129 14.39 13.22 -1.15
N LYS A 130 14.05 12.12 -1.84
CA LYS A 130 12.87 12.06 -2.71
C LYS A 130 11.60 12.09 -1.85
N PHE A 131 10.65 12.94 -2.22
CA PHE A 131 9.43 13.12 -1.46
C PHE A 131 8.22 12.59 -2.21
N ILE A 132 7.56 11.60 -1.62
CA ILE A 132 6.31 11.03 -2.13
C ILE A 132 5.16 11.68 -1.37
N GLY A 133 4.35 12.46 -2.08
CA GLY A 133 3.10 13.01 -1.57
C GLY A 133 2.02 11.93 -1.50
N GLY A 134 0.81 12.33 -1.19
CA GLY A 134 -0.26 11.34 -1.12
C GLY A 134 -1.66 11.92 -1.03
N THR A 135 -2.63 11.04 -1.10
CA THR A 135 -4.04 11.33 -0.85
C THR A 135 -4.78 10.04 -0.52
N THR A 136 -5.79 10.12 0.33
CA THR A 136 -6.73 9.02 0.53
C THR A 136 -7.70 8.96 -0.63
N SER A 137 -7.75 7.84 -1.34
CA SER A 137 -8.42 7.74 -2.64
C SER A 137 -9.92 7.53 -2.53
N THR A 138 -10.35 6.72 -1.55
CA THR A 138 -11.76 6.34 -1.44
C THR A 138 -12.52 7.12 -0.38
N VAL A 139 -11.84 7.87 0.45
CA VAL A 139 -12.51 8.73 1.44
C VAL A 139 -12.95 10.03 0.80
N LEU A 140 -14.23 10.34 0.94
CA LEU A 140 -14.88 11.55 0.44
C LEU A 140 -15.39 12.38 1.61
N PHE A 141 -14.92 13.61 1.72
CA PHE A 141 -15.27 14.51 2.82
C PHE A 141 -16.32 15.53 2.39
N GLU A 142 -17.37 15.66 3.20
CA GLU A 142 -18.48 16.59 2.90
C GLU A 142 -18.02 18.04 2.86
N ASP A 143 -17.08 18.43 3.70
CA ASP A 143 -16.59 19.81 3.83
C ASP A 143 -15.61 20.22 2.72
N GLU A 144 -15.15 19.29 1.89
CA GLU A 144 -14.44 19.61 0.65
C GLU A 144 -15.39 20.16 -0.45
N PHE A 145 -16.71 20.07 -0.26
CA PHE A 145 -17.70 20.50 -1.24
C PHE A 145 -18.72 21.48 -0.64
N PRO A 146 -19.15 22.53 -1.41
CA PRO A 146 -18.77 22.76 -2.81
C PRO A 146 -17.31 23.21 -2.96
N ASN A 147 -16.59 22.56 -3.88
CA ASN A 147 -15.21 22.90 -4.19
C ASN A 147 -15.17 24.00 -5.27
N PRO A 148 -14.33 25.04 -5.15
CA PRO A 148 -14.24 26.11 -6.15
C PRO A 148 -13.84 25.65 -7.56
N GLU A 149 -13.05 24.57 -7.67
CA GLU A 149 -12.66 23.98 -8.94
C GLU A 149 -13.75 23.03 -9.49
N PHE A 150 -14.68 22.58 -8.64
CA PHE A 150 -15.82 21.74 -8.97
C PHE A 150 -17.13 22.36 -8.45
N PRO A 151 -17.50 23.59 -8.87
CA PRO A 151 -18.53 24.41 -8.22
C PRO A 151 -19.95 23.86 -8.35
N SER A 152 -20.18 23.00 -9.34
CA SER A 152 -21.51 22.42 -9.62
C SER A 152 -21.65 20.99 -9.04
N THR A 153 -20.67 20.51 -8.29
CA THR A 153 -20.62 19.14 -7.79
C THR A 153 -20.92 19.12 -6.29
N ALA A 154 -21.88 18.32 -5.87
CA ALA A 154 -22.11 18.00 -4.47
C ALA A 154 -21.35 16.71 -4.10
N TYR A 155 -20.95 16.58 -2.83
CA TYR A 155 -20.28 15.35 -2.39
C TYR A 155 -21.13 14.09 -2.64
N SER A 156 -22.45 14.21 -2.52
CA SER A 156 -23.39 13.10 -2.75
C SER A 156 -23.40 12.59 -4.20
N ASP A 157 -22.95 13.42 -5.15
CA ASP A 157 -22.87 13.03 -6.56
C ASP A 157 -21.64 12.19 -6.84
N LEU A 158 -20.64 12.30 -5.98
CA LEU A 158 -19.35 11.59 -6.08
C LEU A 158 -19.30 10.33 -5.21
N ALA A 159 -20.25 10.19 -4.28
CA ALA A 159 -20.23 9.12 -3.31
C ALA A 159 -20.61 7.76 -3.93
N ALA A 160 -19.94 6.73 -3.46
CA ALA A 160 -20.32 5.34 -3.73
C ALA A 160 -21.72 5.03 -3.19
N ARG A 161 -22.39 4.10 -3.85
CA ARG A 161 -23.74 3.66 -3.48
C ARG A 161 -23.74 2.19 -3.12
N ASP A 162 -24.53 1.85 -2.11
CA ASP A 162 -24.84 0.47 -1.81
C ASP A 162 -25.96 -0.09 -2.72
N ALA A 163 -26.26 -1.36 -2.60
CA ALA A 163 -27.29 -2.02 -3.40
C ALA A 163 -28.72 -1.53 -3.06
N THR A 164 -28.94 -0.72 -2.03
CA THR A 164 -30.20 -0.03 -1.79
C THR A 164 -30.27 1.35 -2.43
N GLY A 165 -29.13 1.84 -2.97
CA GLY A 165 -28.95 3.18 -3.53
C GLY A 165 -28.59 4.22 -2.49
N ALA A 166 -28.39 3.84 -1.23
CA ALA A 166 -27.92 4.76 -0.19
C ALA A 166 -26.43 5.10 -0.38
N VAL A 167 -26.04 6.29 0.07
CA VAL A 167 -24.63 6.69 0.12
C VAL A 167 -23.89 5.84 1.13
N VAL A 168 -22.77 5.27 0.74
CA VAL A 168 -21.92 4.49 1.64
C VAL A 168 -21.16 5.44 2.55
N THR A 169 -21.29 5.21 3.85
CA THR A 169 -20.64 6.01 4.87
C THR A 169 -19.34 5.36 5.29
N HIS A 170 -18.28 6.13 5.39
CA HIS A 170 -17.02 5.64 5.91
C HIS A 170 -17.14 5.29 7.40
N PRO A 171 -16.72 4.09 7.84
CA PRO A 171 -17.01 3.61 9.19
C PRO A 171 -16.34 4.42 10.31
N SER A 172 -15.21 5.08 10.03
CA SER A 172 -14.50 5.88 11.04
C SER A 172 -15.24 7.16 11.42
N SER A 173 -16.10 7.70 10.53
CA SER A 173 -16.84 8.92 10.82
C SER A 173 -18.15 9.01 10.01
N PRO A 174 -19.26 8.46 10.52
CA PRO A 174 -20.50 8.36 9.76
C PRO A 174 -21.17 9.69 9.43
N LYS A 175 -20.68 10.81 9.93
CA LYS A 175 -21.30 12.13 9.70
C LYS A 175 -20.61 12.99 8.67
N SER A 176 -19.32 12.82 8.47
CA SER A 176 -18.51 13.72 7.62
C SER A 176 -17.78 13.00 6.52
N PHE A 177 -17.61 11.69 6.63
CA PHE A 177 -16.85 10.89 5.71
C PHE A 177 -17.74 9.87 5.03
N HIS A 178 -17.59 9.81 3.72
CA HIS A 178 -18.27 8.85 2.86
C HIS A 178 -17.25 8.10 2.03
N ARG A 179 -17.70 7.11 1.30
CA ARG A 179 -16.88 6.47 0.28
C ARG A 179 -17.06 7.21 -1.05
N GLY A 180 -15.97 7.60 -1.68
CA GLY A 180 -15.99 8.15 -3.03
C GLY A 180 -16.04 7.04 -4.07
N SER A 181 -16.78 7.23 -5.17
CA SER A 181 -16.86 6.27 -6.25
C SER A 181 -15.72 6.45 -7.24
N LEU A 182 -14.77 5.52 -7.31
CA LEU A 182 -13.71 5.52 -8.32
C LEU A 182 -14.26 5.30 -9.75
N ALA A 183 -15.41 4.68 -9.90
CA ALA A 183 -16.08 4.57 -11.20
C ALA A 183 -16.57 5.92 -11.73
N ASN A 184 -16.83 6.88 -10.84
CA ASN A 184 -17.29 8.22 -11.21
C ASN A 184 -16.15 9.04 -11.83
N PRO A 185 -16.22 9.43 -13.11
CA PRO A 185 -15.16 10.18 -13.77
C PRO A 185 -14.89 11.54 -13.11
N ILE A 186 -15.91 12.21 -12.58
CA ILE A 186 -15.73 13.52 -11.90
C ILE A 186 -14.93 13.33 -10.61
N TYR A 187 -15.13 12.21 -9.90
CA TYR A 187 -14.34 11.92 -8.70
C TYR A 187 -12.88 11.59 -9.07
N ARG A 188 -12.67 10.84 -10.15
CA ARG A 188 -11.29 10.62 -10.66
C ARG A 188 -10.61 11.92 -11.07
N ASP A 189 -11.33 12.81 -11.77
CA ASP A 189 -10.80 14.12 -12.14
C ASP A 189 -10.43 14.96 -10.91
N TYR A 190 -11.23 14.85 -9.84
CA TYR A 190 -10.92 15.49 -8.56
C TYR A 190 -9.62 14.94 -7.93
N LEU A 191 -9.44 13.62 -7.89
CA LEU A 191 -8.21 12.98 -7.41
C LEU A 191 -7.00 13.32 -8.30
N ILE A 192 -7.19 13.32 -9.61
CA ILE A 192 -6.16 13.73 -10.58
C ILE A 192 -5.75 15.18 -10.31
N ARG A 193 -6.70 16.08 -10.11
CA ARG A 193 -6.40 17.48 -9.83
C ARG A 193 -5.58 17.68 -8.55
N ILE A 194 -5.89 16.94 -7.51
CA ILE A 194 -5.08 16.92 -6.28
C ILE A 194 -3.65 16.44 -6.57
N GLY A 195 -3.52 15.37 -7.35
CA GLY A 195 -2.21 14.86 -7.76
C GLY A 195 -1.42 15.87 -8.60
N GLU A 196 -2.05 16.56 -9.55
CA GLU A 196 -1.42 17.61 -10.36
C GLU A 196 -0.89 18.77 -9.50
N LEU A 197 -1.67 19.21 -8.50
CA LEU A 197 -1.25 20.27 -7.58
C LEU A 197 -0.02 19.87 -6.77
N GLN A 198 0.05 18.60 -6.33
CA GLN A 198 1.23 18.08 -5.63
C GLN A 198 2.45 17.97 -6.55
N ILE A 199 2.25 17.52 -7.81
CA ILE A 199 3.32 17.51 -8.83
C ILE A 199 3.84 18.92 -9.09
N ASP A 200 2.96 19.90 -9.16
CA ASP A 200 3.30 21.34 -9.29
C ASP A 200 4.08 21.84 -8.07
N GLY A 201 3.76 21.34 -6.89
CA GLY A 201 4.48 21.59 -5.64
C GLY A 201 5.84 20.90 -5.53
N GLY A 202 6.19 20.06 -6.50
CA GLY A 202 7.52 19.48 -6.62
C GLY A 202 7.69 18.07 -6.07
N VAL A 203 6.61 17.39 -5.63
CA VAL A 203 6.72 15.99 -5.16
C VAL A 203 7.33 15.08 -6.23
N ASP A 204 8.13 14.12 -5.82
CA ASP A 204 8.76 13.15 -6.74
C ASP A 204 7.83 11.99 -7.09
N GLY A 205 6.76 11.81 -6.33
CA GLY A 205 5.76 10.80 -6.58
C GLY A 205 4.53 10.99 -5.70
N LEU A 206 3.57 10.06 -5.84
CA LEU A 206 2.30 10.10 -5.16
C LEU A 206 1.93 8.72 -4.60
N PHE A 207 1.48 8.71 -3.36
CA PHE A 207 0.89 7.57 -2.68
C PHE A 207 -0.63 7.74 -2.65
N PHE A 208 -1.35 6.83 -3.29
CA PHE A 208 -2.81 6.80 -3.27
C PHE A 208 -3.25 5.74 -2.27
N ASP A 209 -3.66 6.21 -1.11
CA ASP A 209 -4.13 5.36 -0.04
C ASP A 209 -5.54 4.84 -0.32
N GLU A 210 -5.84 3.61 0.10
CA GLU A 210 -7.17 2.99 -0.02
C GLU A 210 -7.76 3.03 -1.44
N LEU A 211 -7.01 2.61 -2.46
CA LEU A 211 -7.53 2.52 -3.84
C LEU A 211 -8.64 1.49 -4.01
N ASN A 212 -8.74 0.53 -3.10
CA ASN A 212 -9.70 -0.56 -3.14
C ASN A 212 -11.07 -0.12 -2.61
N GLN A 213 -11.98 0.18 -3.49
CA GLN A 213 -13.32 0.60 -3.13
C GLN A 213 -14.25 -0.58 -2.82
N ASP A 214 -14.31 -1.58 -3.70
CA ASP A 214 -15.30 -2.67 -3.60
C ASP A 214 -14.85 -3.81 -2.67
N TYR A 215 -13.64 -3.77 -2.17
CA TYR A 215 -13.01 -4.86 -1.45
C TYR A 215 -13.11 -4.81 0.04
N GLN A 216 -13.41 -3.69 0.57
CA GLN A 216 -13.45 -3.56 2.03
C GLN A 216 -14.71 -4.17 2.60
N GLY A 217 -15.26 -5.10 1.85
CA GLY A 217 -16.48 -5.79 2.13
C GLY A 217 -16.57 -6.46 3.49
N ALA A 218 -15.47 -6.78 4.14
CA ALA A 218 -15.52 -7.26 5.52
C ALA A 218 -15.91 -6.19 6.51
N ASN A 219 -15.49 -4.97 6.25
CA ASN A 219 -15.78 -3.83 7.10
C ASN A 219 -16.98 -3.05 6.58
N TYR A 220 -17.34 -3.25 5.31
CA TYR A 220 -18.36 -2.49 4.60
C TYR A 220 -19.44 -3.39 3.99
N ASP A 221 -19.51 -4.65 4.40
CA ASP A 221 -20.51 -5.64 4.00
C ASP A 221 -20.54 -5.98 2.50
N GLY A 222 -19.50 -5.68 1.74
CA GLY A 222 -19.41 -6.00 0.30
C GLY A 222 -20.50 -5.35 -0.54
N ASN A 223 -20.99 -4.20 -0.11
CA ASN A 223 -22.23 -3.63 -0.60
C ASN A 223 -22.04 -2.32 -1.36
N GLU A 224 -20.82 -2.03 -1.78
CA GLU A 224 -20.46 -0.87 -2.59
C GLU A 224 -20.50 -1.18 -4.08
N GLY A 225 -20.37 -0.16 -4.93
CA GLY A 225 -20.28 -0.36 -6.37
C GLY A 225 -21.62 -0.37 -7.10
N PHE A 226 -22.70 0.10 -6.45
CA PHE A 226 -24.04 0.15 -7.07
C PHE A 226 -24.44 1.57 -7.52
N ASP A 227 -23.50 2.48 -7.65
CA ASP A 227 -23.76 3.74 -8.32
C ASP A 227 -23.90 3.56 -9.84
N ALA A 228 -24.45 4.57 -10.51
CA ALA A 228 -24.78 4.49 -11.92
C ALA A 228 -23.55 4.24 -12.83
N TYR A 229 -22.37 4.70 -12.42
CA TYR A 229 -21.13 4.53 -13.18
C TYR A 229 -20.59 3.11 -13.08
N HIS A 230 -20.57 2.53 -11.88
CA HIS A 230 -20.22 1.13 -11.70
C HIS A 230 -21.16 0.20 -12.46
N LEU A 231 -22.47 0.42 -12.37
CA LEU A 231 -23.45 -0.39 -13.08
C LEU A 231 -23.29 -0.29 -14.60
N ALA A 232 -22.99 0.91 -15.11
CA ALA A 232 -22.72 1.10 -16.54
C ALA A 232 -21.43 0.40 -16.98
N ASP A 233 -20.37 0.50 -16.18
CA ASP A 233 -19.11 -0.18 -16.45
C ASP A 233 -19.25 -1.71 -16.34
N PHE A 234 -20.02 -2.22 -15.40
CA PHE A 234 -20.32 -3.65 -15.32
C PHE A 234 -21.06 -4.14 -16.58
N ASN A 235 -22.01 -3.36 -17.09
CA ASN A 235 -22.67 -3.68 -18.35
C ASN A 235 -21.68 -3.74 -19.53
N ALA A 236 -20.80 -2.76 -19.63
CA ALA A 236 -19.76 -2.73 -20.65
C ALA A 236 -18.80 -3.92 -20.51
N TYR A 237 -18.45 -4.29 -19.27
CA TYR A 237 -17.63 -5.46 -18.97
C TYR A 237 -18.30 -6.76 -19.42
N LEU A 238 -19.58 -6.96 -19.14
CA LEU A 238 -20.33 -8.14 -19.57
C LEU A 238 -20.31 -8.29 -21.09
N LEU A 239 -20.52 -7.21 -21.84
CA LEU A 239 -20.45 -7.20 -23.31
C LEU A 239 -19.05 -7.57 -23.81
N TRP A 240 -18.02 -7.02 -23.20
CA TRP A 240 -16.63 -7.30 -23.55
C TRP A 240 -16.25 -8.74 -23.23
N ARG A 241 -16.62 -9.22 -22.04
CA ARG A 241 -16.21 -10.53 -21.51
C ARG A 241 -16.95 -11.67 -22.15
N PHE A 242 -18.22 -11.46 -22.51
CA PHE A 242 -19.12 -12.48 -23.03
C PHE A 242 -19.82 -12.04 -24.34
N PRO A 243 -19.04 -11.71 -25.38
CA PRO A 243 -19.63 -11.22 -26.63
C PRO A 243 -20.53 -12.28 -27.27
N GLY A 244 -21.74 -11.86 -27.68
CA GLY A 244 -22.70 -12.72 -28.34
C GLY A 244 -23.40 -13.75 -27.44
N THR A 245 -23.29 -13.62 -26.12
CA THR A 245 -23.94 -14.49 -25.15
C THR A 245 -25.44 -14.21 -25.08
N ASP A 246 -26.25 -15.28 -24.95
CA ASP A 246 -27.65 -15.16 -24.55
C ASP A 246 -27.74 -14.96 -23.03
N TYR A 247 -27.73 -13.71 -22.62
CA TYR A 247 -27.71 -13.32 -21.20
C TYR A 247 -28.96 -13.76 -20.44
N ALA A 248 -30.12 -13.85 -21.13
CA ALA A 248 -31.34 -14.34 -20.53
C ALA A 248 -31.23 -15.83 -20.18
N SER A 249 -30.67 -16.63 -21.07
CA SER A 249 -30.47 -18.07 -20.86
C SER A 249 -29.34 -18.36 -19.86
N VAL A 250 -28.19 -17.67 -20.00
CA VAL A 250 -26.97 -17.96 -19.20
C VAL A 250 -27.06 -17.40 -17.80
N PHE A 251 -27.48 -16.14 -17.65
CA PHE A 251 -27.53 -15.44 -16.38
C PHE A 251 -28.94 -15.24 -15.83
N GLY A 252 -29.98 -15.67 -16.58
CA GLY A 252 -31.37 -15.50 -16.18
C GLY A 252 -31.80 -14.03 -16.08
N MET A 253 -31.20 -13.15 -16.90
CA MET A 253 -31.63 -11.77 -17.04
C MET A 253 -33.00 -11.68 -17.72
N THR A 254 -33.84 -10.75 -17.28
CA THR A 254 -35.18 -10.52 -17.80
C THR A 254 -35.40 -9.03 -18.08
N PRO A 255 -36.41 -8.67 -18.90
CA PRO A 255 -36.78 -7.27 -19.12
C PRO A 255 -37.06 -6.48 -17.85
N ASP A 256 -37.45 -7.13 -16.75
CA ASP A 256 -37.69 -6.47 -15.45
C ASP A 256 -36.40 -6.01 -14.78
N ASN A 257 -35.24 -6.43 -15.28
CA ASN A 257 -33.92 -6.03 -14.78
C ASN A 257 -33.34 -4.86 -15.59
N LEU A 258 -34.12 -4.13 -16.36
CA LEU A 258 -33.64 -3.04 -17.21
C LEU A 258 -33.66 -1.70 -16.49
N LEU A 259 -32.64 -0.89 -16.77
CA LEU A 259 -32.58 0.53 -16.35
C LEU A 259 -33.58 1.36 -17.13
N LYS A 260 -33.75 1.10 -18.42
CA LYS A 260 -34.65 1.83 -19.32
C LYS A 260 -35.71 0.88 -19.87
N ALA A 261 -36.98 1.25 -19.79
CA ALA A 261 -38.05 0.53 -20.50
C ALA A 261 -37.91 0.74 -22.03
N ASN A 262 -38.28 -0.26 -22.82
CA ASN A 262 -38.31 -0.20 -24.29
C ASN A 262 -36.98 -0.28 -25.04
N VAL A 263 -35.98 -0.91 -24.50
CA VAL A 263 -34.76 -1.26 -25.23
C VAL A 263 -35.02 -2.54 -26.08
N PRO A 264 -34.46 -2.63 -27.30
CA PRO A 264 -34.66 -3.80 -28.14
C PRO A 264 -34.28 -5.12 -27.47
N PRO A 265 -35.01 -6.20 -27.67
CA PRO A 265 -34.62 -7.54 -27.21
C PRO A 265 -33.25 -7.89 -27.78
N GLY A 266 -32.25 -8.04 -26.94
CA GLY A 266 -30.88 -8.34 -27.37
C GLY A 266 -29.86 -7.34 -26.84
N ASP A 267 -30.30 -6.18 -26.36
CA ASP A 267 -29.42 -5.13 -25.75
C ASP A 267 -29.54 -5.09 -24.22
N LEU A 268 -29.86 -6.24 -23.63
CA LEU A 268 -30.05 -6.36 -22.18
C LEU A 268 -28.81 -5.91 -21.40
N THR A 269 -27.62 -6.20 -21.91
CA THR A 269 -26.39 -5.92 -21.20
C THR A 269 -26.08 -4.41 -21.11
N ASN A 270 -26.33 -3.65 -22.18
CA ASN A 270 -26.14 -2.19 -22.15
C ASN A 270 -27.16 -1.46 -21.26
N ASN A 271 -28.18 -2.17 -20.83
CA ASN A 271 -29.28 -1.60 -20.06
C ASN A 271 -29.60 -2.43 -18.79
N PHE A 272 -28.74 -3.33 -18.41
CA PHE A 272 -28.94 -4.23 -17.29
C PHE A 272 -28.77 -3.50 -15.96
N ASP A 273 -29.73 -3.65 -15.06
CA ASP A 273 -29.70 -3.15 -13.70
C ASP A 273 -29.37 -4.31 -12.74
N TYR A 274 -28.11 -4.38 -12.34
CA TYR A 274 -27.66 -5.45 -11.46
C TYR A 274 -28.33 -5.39 -10.08
N GLN A 275 -28.64 -4.19 -9.59
CA GLN A 275 -29.36 -4.00 -8.33
C GLN A 275 -30.77 -4.58 -8.39
N LYS A 276 -31.55 -4.27 -9.44
CA LYS A 276 -32.86 -4.87 -9.67
C LYS A 276 -32.78 -6.38 -9.86
N TYR A 277 -31.74 -6.84 -10.53
CA TYR A 277 -31.51 -8.27 -10.72
C TYR A 277 -31.39 -9.01 -9.39
N LEU A 278 -30.55 -8.54 -8.48
CA LEU A 278 -30.39 -9.11 -7.14
C LEU A 278 -31.71 -9.11 -6.36
N ALA A 279 -32.41 -7.97 -6.36
CA ALA A 279 -33.71 -7.84 -5.69
C ALA A 279 -34.76 -8.80 -6.27
N ASN A 280 -34.88 -8.90 -7.60
CA ASN A 280 -35.85 -9.77 -8.26
C ASN A 280 -35.58 -11.28 -8.05
N LYS A 281 -34.29 -11.63 -7.80
CA LYS A 281 -33.90 -13.00 -7.46
C LYS A 281 -34.08 -13.32 -5.97
N GLY A 282 -34.45 -12.34 -5.16
CA GLY A 282 -34.58 -12.52 -3.71
C GLY A 282 -33.24 -12.63 -2.97
N TRP A 283 -32.16 -12.17 -3.58
CA TRP A 283 -30.83 -12.16 -2.95
C TRP A 283 -30.55 -10.88 -2.16
N GLY A 284 -31.55 -10.02 -2.10
CA GLY A 284 -31.46 -8.76 -1.37
C GLY A 284 -30.40 -7.84 -1.96
N THR A 285 -29.42 -7.48 -1.15
CA THR A 285 -28.33 -6.58 -1.53
C THR A 285 -27.00 -7.31 -1.71
N SER A 286 -26.98 -8.65 -1.69
CA SER A 286 -25.74 -9.42 -1.76
C SER A 286 -25.42 -9.89 -3.17
N PRO A 287 -24.38 -9.34 -3.83
CA PRO A 287 -23.85 -9.86 -5.06
C PRO A 287 -23.24 -11.27 -4.88
N PHE A 288 -22.91 -11.65 -3.67
CA PHE A 288 -22.22 -12.88 -3.27
C PHE A 288 -23.18 -13.98 -2.80
N ALA A 289 -24.40 -13.96 -3.26
CA ALA A 289 -25.33 -15.04 -2.99
C ALA A 289 -24.90 -16.31 -3.76
N ALA A 290 -24.76 -17.44 -3.05
CA ALA A 290 -24.23 -18.70 -3.60
C ALA A 290 -24.97 -19.23 -4.86
N ALA A 291 -26.21 -18.78 -5.09
CA ALA A 291 -26.98 -19.13 -6.29
C ALA A 291 -26.88 -18.08 -7.41
N ASN A 292 -26.10 -17.02 -7.23
CA ASN A 292 -25.96 -15.95 -8.20
C ASN A 292 -24.97 -16.33 -9.31
N PRO A 293 -25.40 -16.52 -10.56
CA PRO A 293 -24.48 -16.88 -11.64
C PRO A 293 -23.54 -15.72 -12.05
N LEU A 294 -23.80 -14.50 -11.57
CA LEU A 294 -22.95 -13.33 -11.80
C LEU A 294 -21.98 -13.07 -10.64
N GLU A 295 -22.02 -13.86 -9.57
CA GLU A 295 -21.09 -13.70 -8.44
C GLU A 295 -19.63 -13.73 -8.91
N ALA A 296 -19.24 -14.78 -9.62
CA ALA A 296 -17.89 -14.93 -10.15
C ALA A 296 -17.54 -13.93 -11.28
N VAL A 297 -18.53 -13.26 -11.85
CA VAL A 297 -18.34 -12.25 -12.89
C VAL A 297 -18.22 -10.86 -12.28
N TRP A 298 -18.98 -10.58 -11.24
CA TRP A 298 -18.84 -9.34 -10.46
C TRP A 298 -17.49 -9.30 -9.73
N GLY A 299 -17.18 -10.34 -8.99
CA GLY A 299 -15.97 -10.53 -8.23
C GLY A 299 -16.22 -11.46 -7.06
N THR A 300 -15.41 -12.52 -6.96
CA THR A 300 -15.48 -13.41 -5.80
C THR A 300 -14.59 -12.88 -4.69
N THR A 301 -15.09 -12.89 -3.47
CA THR A 301 -14.30 -12.59 -2.30
C THR A 301 -13.88 -13.87 -1.58
N VAL A 302 -12.61 -13.91 -1.13
CA VAL A 302 -12.14 -14.88 -0.16
C VAL A 302 -11.79 -14.11 1.09
N GLY A 303 -12.43 -14.46 2.20
CA GLY A 303 -12.23 -13.73 3.45
C GLY A 303 -12.56 -12.24 3.35
N ASN A 304 -13.47 -11.86 2.44
CA ASN A 304 -13.90 -10.51 2.11
C ASN A 304 -12.93 -9.69 1.23
N ARG A 305 -12.05 -10.36 0.50
CA ARG A 305 -11.20 -9.73 -0.52
C ARG A 305 -11.28 -10.51 -1.83
N PRO A 306 -11.19 -9.85 -2.99
CA PRO A 306 -11.13 -10.55 -4.27
C PRO A 306 -9.91 -11.45 -4.33
N LYS A 307 -10.06 -12.55 -5.05
CA LYS A 307 -8.93 -13.39 -5.41
C LYS A 307 -8.07 -12.68 -6.45
N PRO A 308 -6.77 -12.48 -6.21
CA PRO A 308 -5.88 -11.99 -7.25
C PRO A 308 -5.94 -12.87 -8.50
N GLY A 309 -6.04 -12.23 -9.66
CA GLY A 309 -6.01 -12.93 -10.94
C GLY A 309 -7.33 -13.56 -11.37
N ALA A 310 -8.44 -13.33 -10.68
CA ALA A 310 -9.75 -13.62 -11.21
C ALA A 310 -10.02 -12.71 -12.42
N ASN A 311 -10.64 -13.27 -13.48
CA ASN A 311 -11.06 -12.47 -14.64
C ASN A 311 -12.46 -11.89 -14.39
N ASP A 312 -12.67 -11.30 -13.24
CA ASP A 312 -13.93 -10.67 -12.87
C ASP A 312 -13.90 -9.13 -13.05
N PHE A 313 -15.06 -8.53 -12.88
CA PHE A 313 -15.22 -7.11 -13.10
C PHE A 313 -14.42 -6.27 -12.12
N VAL A 314 -14.47 -6.61 -10.84
CA VAL A 314 -13.82 -5.84 -9.78
C VAL A 314 -12.32 -5.85 -9.97
N ASP A 315 -11.69 -7.02 -10.17
CA ASP A 315 -10.25 -7.16 -10.40
C ASP A 315 -9.77 -6.43 -11.68
N ASN A 316 -10.67 -6.11 -12.60
CA ASN A 316 -10.31 -5.40 -13.84
C ASN A 316 -10.71 -3.92 -13.82
N ALA A 317 -11.81 -3.56 -13.16
CA ALA A 317 -12.31 -2.20 -13.17
C ALA A 317 -11.43 -1.27 -12.31
N GLU A 318 -11.27 -1.56 -11.04
CA GLU A 318 -10.54 -0.69 -10.12
C GLU A 318 -9.05 -0.58 -10.44
N PRO A 319 -8.29 -1.69 -10.52
CA PRO A 319 -6.86 -1.57 -10.70
C PRO A 319 -6.43 -1.12 -12.09
N TYR A 320 -7.15 -1.49 -13.15
CA TYR A 320 -6.71 -1.21 -14.51
C TYR A 320 -7.49 -0.09 -15.19
N ARG A 321 -8.78 0.03 -14.94
CA ARG A 321 -9.60 1.07 -15.58
C ARG A 321 -9.56 2.37 -14.81
N TYR A 322 -9.87 2.35 -13.52
CA TYR A 322 -9.97 3.57 -12.71
C TYR A 322 -8.60 4.06 -12.24
N TRP A 323 -7.85 3.21 -11.57
CA TRP A 323 -6.47 3.54 -11.20
C TRP A 323 -5.58 3.77 -12.42
N GLY A 324 -5.73 2.95 -13.47
CA GLY A 324 -4.99 3.11 -14.71
C GLY A 324 -5.20 4.48 -15.37
N GLN A 325 -6.41 5.03 -15.33
CA GLN A 325 -6.69 6.40 -15.81
C GLN A 325 -5.98 7.45 -14.95
N ILE A 326 -6.10 7.34 -13.63
CA ILE A 326 -5.44 8.28 -12.70
C ILE A 326 -3.92 8.23 -12.91
N ALA A 327 -3.33 7.04 -12.85
CA ALA A 327 -1.90 6.85 -13.00
C ALA A 327 -1.37 7.34 -14.36
N GLY A 328 -2.05 6.99 -15.44
CA GLY A 328 -1.67 7.39 -16.79
C GLY A 328 -1.74 8.91 -16.99
N THR A 329 -2.78 9.55 -16.47
CA THR A 329 -2.97 11.00 -16.58
C THR A 329 -1.88 11.75 -15.80
N LEU A 330 -1.61 11.35 -14.57
CA LEU A 330 -0.61 12.02 -13.72
C LEU A 330 0.82 11.82 -14.25
N ARG A 331 1.17 10.63 -14.75
CA ARG A 331 2.46 10.42 -15.43
C ARG A 331 2.60 11.28 -16.67
N ALA A 332 1.53 11.36 -17.49
CA ALA A 332 1.51 12.21 -18.68
C ALA A 332 1.65 13.70 -18.32
N TYR A 333 0.94 14.15 -17.28
CA TYR A 333 1.03 15.52 -16.79
C TYR A 333 2.46 15.89 -16.37
N ALA A 334 3.09 15.08 -15.52
CA ALA A 334 4.44 15.31 -15.06
C ALA A 334 5.45 15.33 -16.21
N GLN A 335 5.30 14.41 -17.17
CA GLN A 335 6.17 14.34 -18.35
C GLN A 335 5.98 15.54 -19.28
N GLN A 336 4.74 15.94 -19.56
CA GLN A 336 4.44 17.05 -20.48
C GLN A 336 4.83 18.41 -19.89
N LYS A 337 4.55 18.63 -18.61
CA LYS A 337 4.76 19.94 -17.96
C LYS A 337 6.20 20.14 -17.49
N TYR A 338 6.81 19.09 -16.97
CA TYR A 338 8.11 19.16 -16.29
C TYR A 338 9.23 18.31 -16.92
N GLY A 339 8.89 17.46 -17.90
CA GLY A 339 9.85 16.58 -18.56
C GLY A 339 10.42 15.51 -17.63
N ARG A 340 9.71 15.15 -16.55
CA ARG A 340 10.17 14.17 -15.55
C ARG A 340 9.18 13.04 -15.35
N SER A 341 9.70 11.89 -14.96
CA SER A 341 8.90 10.81 -14.42
C SER A 341 8.55 11.08 -12.97
N ILE A 342 7.46 10.49 -12.50
CA ILE A 342 7.06 10.47 -11.08
C ILE A 342 6.87 9.03 -10.63
N TYR A 343 7.09 8.77 -9.35
CA TYR A 343 6.80 7.50 -8.72
C TYR A 343 5.34 7.44 -8.31
N LEU A 344 4.68 6.32 -8.58
CA LEU A 344 3.33 6.07 -8.13
C LEU A 344 3.30 4.82 -7.25
N THR A 345 2.56 4.91 -6.16
CA THR A 345 2.37 3.82 -5.21
C THR A 345 1.00 3.89 -4.55
N SER A 346 0.61 2.84 -3.87
CA SER A 346 -0.62 2.76 -3.09
C SER A 346 -0.36 1.86 -1.88
N ASN A 347 -1.25 1.85 -0.89
CA ASN A 347 -1.21 0.78 0.09
C ASN A 347 -1.79 -0.51 -0.51
N GLY A 348 -1.21 -1.64 -0.10
CA GLY A 348 -1.51 -2.94 -0.69
C GLY A 348 -0.71 -3.25 -1.96
N VAL A 349 -1.09 -4.32 -2.64
CA VAL A 349 -0.42 -4.81 -3.84
C VAL A 349 -1.24 -4.48 -5.07
N TRP A 350 -0.75 -3.53 -5.87
CA TRP A 350 -1.46 -2.96 -7.02
C TRP A 350 -0.67 -3.06 -8.32
N PRO A 351 -1.34 -3.16 -9.48
CA PRO A 351 -0.68 -2.99 -10.77
C PRO A 351 -0.37 -1.50 -11.04
N LEU A 352 0.49 -1.26 -12.02
CA LEU A 352 0.82 0.09 -12.52
C LEU A 352 1.48 1.02 -11.47
N VAL A 353 2.06 0.45 -10.43
CA VAL A 353 2.84 1.16 -9.42
C VAL A 353 4.34 0.98 -9.67
N ASP A 354 5.14 1.90 -9.15
CA ASP A 354 6.59 1.85 -9.25
C ASP A 354 7.22 1.14 -8.04
N PHE A 355 6.50 1.11 -6.93
CA PHE A 355 6.76 0.25 -5.78
C PHE A 355 5.46 -0.03 -5.03
N GLN A 356 5.41 -1.17 -4.34
CA GLN A 356 4.28 -1.52 -3.49
C GLN A 356 4.50 -0.90 -2.11
N GLY A 357 3.59 -0.06 -1.66
CA GLY A 357 3.55 0.38 -0.27
C GLY A 357 2.59 -0.50 0.51
N VAL A 358 3.07 -1.27 1.48
CA VAL A 358 2.24 -2.25 2.19
C VAL A 358 2.28 -2.00 3.67
N GLY A 359 1.12 -1.72 4.26
CA GLY A 359 0.96 -1.57 5.70
C GLY A 359 1.03 -2.91 6.43
N LEU A 360 1.49 -2.88 7.67
CA LEU A 360 1.54 -4.07 8.52
C LEU A 360 0.18 -4.74 8.69
N TYR A 361 -0.88 -3.94 8.79
CA TYR A 361 -2.23 -4.43 8.93
C TYR A 361 -2.69 -5.32 7.77
N GLU A 362 -2.22 -5.04 6.57
CA GLU A 362 -2.63 -5.72 5.34
C GLU A 362 -2.10 -7.15 5.23
N PHE A 363 -1.04 -7.49 5.97
CA PHE A 363 -0.55 -8.86 6.05
C PHE A 363 -1.52 -9.83 6.71
N ASN A 364 -2.29 -9.35 7.69
CA ASN A 364 -3.26 -10.18 8.39
C ASN A 364 -4.48 -10.55 7.56
N GLN A 365 -4.58 -10.00 6.38
CA GLN A 365 -5.70 -10.21 5.48
C GLN A 365 -5.21 -10.94 4.24
N ASP A 366 -4.63 -12.13 4.46
CA ASP A 366 -4.23 -12.92 3.34
C ASP A 366 -5.46 -13.38 2.52
N ASP A 367 -5.25 -13.45 1.21
CA ASP A 367 -6.31 -13.65 0.23
C ASP A 367 -6.88 -15.06 0.22
N ASP A 368 -6.25 -16.04 0.87
CA ASP A 368 -6.71 -17.42 0.88
C ASP A 368 -7.41 -17.82 2.20
N GLY A 369 -7.64 -16.85 3.09
CA GLY A 369 -8.38 -17.04 4.33
C GLY A 369 -7.61 -17.82 5.39
N ASN A 370 -6.34 -18.09 5.16
CA ASN A 370 -5.45 -18.58 6.19
C ASN A 370 -4.93 -17.37 6.94
N ALA A 371 -5.30 -17.21 8.20
CA ALA A 371 -4.63 -16.28 9.07
C ALA A 371 -3.14 -16.66 9.07
N GLU A 372 -2.37 -16.05 8.15
CA GLU A 372 -0.94 -16.18 8.19
C GLU A 372 -0.49 -15.66 9.53
N ALA A 373 0.42 -16.40 10.13
CA ALA A 373 0.86 -16.26 11.50
C ALA A 373 0.97 -14.78 11.87
N GLU A 374 0.34 -14.46 12.96
CA GLU A 374 0.43 -13.16 13.58
C GLU A 374 1.87 -12.67 13.51
N TYR A 375 2.14 -11.70 12.65
CA TYR A 375 3.43 -11.00 12.62
C TYR A 375 3.56 -10.04 13.81
N VAL A 376 2.52 -9.95 14.61
CA VAL A 376 2.55 -9.26 15.88
C VAL A 376 3.50 -10.03 16.79
N PRO A 377 4.50 -9.37 17.38
CA PRO A 377 5.35 -10.01 18.38
C PRO A 377 4.49 -10.59 19.49
N VAL A 378 4.87 -11.75 19.96
CA VAL A 378 4.22 -12.33 21.13
C VAL A 378 4.43 -11.37 22.30
N THR A 379 3.33 -10.89 22.87
CA THR A 379 3.35 -9.90 23.95
C THR A 379 2.65 -10.43 25.18
N SER A 380 3.13 -10.05 26.35
CA SER A 380 2.50 -10.32 27.62
C SER A 380 2.35 -9.02 28.43
N GLY A 381 1.48 -9.05 29.45
CA GLY A 381 1.32 -7.95 30.38
C GLY A 381 0.02 -7.18 30.22
N SER A 382 0.03 -5.92 30.66
CA SER A 382 -1.13 -5.03 30.67
C SER A 382 -0.91 -3.83 29.76
N THR A 383 -1.92 -3.47 28.98
CA THR A 383 -1.93 -2.24 28.18
C THR A 383 -1.97 -0.96 29.01
N THR A 384 -2.13 -1.05 30.34
CA THR A 384 -2.26 0.12 31.22
C THR A 384 -1.09 0.36 32.15
N SER A 385 -0.19 -0.60 32.32
CA SER A 385 0.90 -0.50 33.29
C SER A 385 2.22 -1.11 32.87
N SER A 386 2.22 -2.20 32.15
CA SER A 386 3.42 -2.87 31.66
C SER A 386 3.08 -3.84 30.53
N ALA A 387 3.97 -3.94 29.58
CA ALA A 387 3.94 -4.96 28.56
C ALA A 387 5.38 -5.43 28.28
N HIS A 388 5.53 -6.62 27.76
CA HIS A 388 6.81 -7.22 27.44
C HIS A 388 6.75 -7.90 26.08
N LEU A 389 7.86 -7.85 25.37
CA LEU A 389 8.08 -8.65 24.18
C LEU A 389 8.50 -10.05 24.65
N ASP A 390 7.63 -11.04 24.50
CA ASP A 390 7.90 -12.43 24.92
C ASP A 390 8.63 -13.24 23.85
N GLY A 391 8.65 -12.73 22.61
CA GLY A 391 9.30 -13.37 21.48
C GLY A 391 9.01 -12.63 20.18
N THR A 392 9.54 -13.16 19.10
CA THR A 392 9.26 -12.69 17.74
C THR A 392 8.90 -13.87 16.85
N VAL A 393 8.10 -13.60 15.82
CA VAL A 393 7.63 -14.62 14.88
C VAL A 393 8.35 -14.39 13.55
N PRO A 394 8.90 -15.43 12.90
CA PRO A 394 9.47 -15.32 11.57
C PRO A 394 8.44 -14.84 10.54
N LEU A 395 8.81 -13.81 9.77
CA LEU A 395 7.95 -13.19 8.73
C LEU A 395 8.32 -13.63 7.31
N GLN A 396 9.24 -14.57 7.17
CA GLN A 396 9.75 -14.99 5.86
C GLN A 396 8.64 -15.46 4.92
N ARG A 397 7.72 -16.29 5.40
CA ARG A 397 6.66 -16.85 4.56
C ARG A 397 5.69 -15.77 4.07
N PRO A 398 5.07 -14.94 4.93
CA PRO A 398 4.22 -13.86 4.48
C PRO A 398 4.95 -12.88 3.54
N PHE A 399 6.21 -12.56 3.80
CA PHE A 399 6.99 -11.67 2.94
C PHE A 399 7.27 -12.26 1.56
N LEU A 400 7.55 -13.55 1.46
CA LEU A 400 7.73 -14.23 0.17
C LEU A 400 6.43 -14.31 -0.62
N ASN A 401 5.29 -14.53 0.04
CA ASN A 401 3.96 -14.49 -0.59
C ASN A 401 3.67 -13.09 -1.14
N LEU A 402 3.91 -12.07 -0.35
CA LEU A 402 3.75 -10.68 -0.76
C LEU A 402 4.60 -10.33 -1.98
N LYS A 403 5.88 -10.75 -1.99
CA LYS A 403 6.75 -10.58 -3.18
C LYS A 403 6.21 -11.29 -4.40
N ALA A 404 5.69 -12.50 -4.24
CA ALA A 404 5.13 -13.26 -5.35
C ALA A 404 3.89 -12.54 -5.94
N ARG A 405 3.03 -12.01 -5.10
CA ARG A 405 1.87 -11.20 -5.53
C ARG A 405 2.32 -9.92 -6.24
N SER A 406 3.25 -9.18 -5.64
CA SER A 406 3.82 -7.98 -6.27
C SER A 406 4.41 -8.28 -7.65
N ALA A 407 5.20 -9.34 -7.76
CA ALA A 407 5.81 -9.74 -9.03
C ALA A 407 4.77 -10.13 -10.11
N ALA A 408 3.60 -10.63 -9.70
CA ALA A 408 2.52 -10.97 -10.62
C ALA A 408 1.80 -9.72 -11.17
N LEU A 409 1.64 -8.68 -10.36
CA LEU A 409 0.88 -7.47 -10.71
C LEU A 409 1.76 -6.32 -11.25
N ALA A 410 2.94 -6.14 -10.67
CA ALA A 410 3.90 -5.11 -11.05
C ALA A 410 5.33 -5.69 -11.09
N PRO A 411 5.68 -6.43 -12.16
CA PRO A 411 6.99 -7.09 -12.25
C PRO A 411 8.15 -6.09 -12.12
N GLY A 412 9.03 -6.35 -11.16
CA GLY A 412 10.19 -5.50 -10.87
C GLY A 412 9.94 -4.38 -9.86
N ALA A 413 8.69 -4.13 -9.46
CA ALA A 413 8.39 -3.17 -8.39
C ALA A 413 8.87 -3.72 -7.03
N PRO A 414 9.70 -2.99 -6.27
CA PRO A 414 10.06 -3.38 -4.92
C PRO A 414 8.86 -3.29 -3.98
N VAL A 415 8.90 -4.04 -2.89
CA VAL A 415 7.91 -3.98 -1.81
C VAL A 415 8.51 -3.21 -0.64
N VAL A 416 7.82 -2.16 -0.22
CA VAL A 416 8.18 -1.29 0.89
C VAL A 416 7.14 -1.44 1.98
N LEU A 417 7.58 -1.91 3.13
CA LEU A 417 6.74 -2.13 4.31
C LEU A 417 6.71 -0.87 5.14
N PHE A 418 5.53 -0.33 5.39
CA PHE A 418 5.35 0.78 6.32
C PHE A 418 4.52 0.35 7.53
N ILE A 419 4.57 1.15 8.58
CA ILE A 419 3.82 0.86 9.79
C ILE A 419 2.38 1.26 9.57
N ASP A 420 1.51 0.29 9.82
CA ASP A 420 0.12 0.47 10.07
C ASP A 420 -0.19 -0.42 11.29
N TRP A 421 -0.39 0.20 12.45
CA TRP A 421 -0.38 -0.51 13.71
C TRP A 421 -1.55 -1.50 13.81
N PRO A 422 -1.28 -2.79 14.05
CA PRO A 422 -2.35 -3.75 14.31
C PRO A 422 -3.15 -3.37 15.56
N THR A 423 -4.43 -3.70 15.55
CA THR A 423 -5.34 -3.49 16.65
C THR A 423 -4.73 -3.92 17.99
N ASN A 424 -4.66 -3.02 18.95
CA ASN A 424 -4.11 -3.20 20.28
C ASN A 424 -2.57 -3.28 20.38
N PHE A 425 -1.83 -3.45 19.27
CA PHE A 425 -0.39 -3.56 19.37
C PHE A 425 0.24 -2.27 19.93
N MET A 426 -0.19 -1.10 19.45
CA MET A 426 0.30 0.18 19.95
C MET A 426 0.14 0.30 21.48
N SER A 427 -0.99 -0.17 22.01
CA SER A 427 -1.24 -0.16 23.44
C SER A 427 -0.25 -1.01 24.24
N TYR A 428 0.18 -2.16 23.70
CA TYR A 428 1.24 -2.97 24.30
C TYR A 428 2.60 -2.32 24.09
N TYR A 429 2.90 -1.91 22.88
CA TYR A 429 4.16 -1.34 22.49
C TYR A 429 4.57 -0.14 23.35
N LEU A 430 3.67 0.80 23.61
CA LEU A 430 3.92 1.97 24.42
C LEU A 430 4.23 1.64 25.91
N HIS A 431 3.85 0.45 26.38
CA HIS A 431 4.11 0.01 27.75
C HIS A 431 5.30 -0.97 27.87
N MET A 432 5.93 -1.31 26.72
CA MET A 432 7.17 -2.09 26.72
C MET A 432 8.36 -1.24 27.18
N PRO A 433 9.36 -1.85 27.82
CA PRO A 433 10.66 -1.22 28.03
C PRO A 433 11.27 -0.73 26.72
N ALA A 434 11.96 0.39 26.74
CA ALA A 434 12.56 0.98 25.52
C ALA A 434 13.54 0.03 24.79
N SER A 435 14.23 -0.85 25.51
CA SER A 435 15.09 -1.89 24.92
C SER A 435 14.30 -2.89 24.10
N GLU A 436 13.14 -3.34 24.60
CA GLU A 436 12.26 -4.27 23.90
C GLU A 436 11.62 -3.62 22.67
N GLN A 437 11.23 -2.34 22.78
CA GLN A 437 10.77 -1.56 21.63
C GLN A 437 11.85 -1.46 20.53
N GLN A 438 13.12 -1.26 20.90
CA GLN A 438 14.23 -1.21 19.95
C GLN A 438 14.49 -2.57 19.30
N ASP A 439 14.47 -3.66 20.07
CA ASP A 439 14.68 -5.01 19.55
C ASP A 439 13.60 -5.40 18.55
N TYR A 440 12.34 -4.98 18.78
CA TYR A 440 11.26 -5.19 17.82
C TYR A 440 11.62 -4.60 16.44
N TRP A 441 12.03 -3.35 16.38
CA TRP A 441 12.37 -2.71 15.10
C TRP A 441 13.64 -3.24 14.45
N ARG A 442 14.61 -3.68 15.24
CA ARG A 442 15.82 -4.33 14.73
C ARG A 442 15.47 -5.61 13.97
N ILE A 443 14.62 -6.45 14.57
CA ILE A 443 14.22 -7.73 13.98
C ILE A 443 13.30 -7.49 12.78
N TYR A 444 12.35 -6.60 12.90
CA TYR A 444 11.39 -6.33 11.82
C TYR A 444 12.08 -5.79 10.55
N ALA A 445 12.97 -4.81 10.71
CA ALA A 445 13.77 -4.32 9.59
C ALA A 445 14.67 -5.43 9.01
N ALA A 446 15.30 -6.24 9.88
CA ALA A 446 16.13 -7.36 9.47
C ALA A 446 15.35 -8.39 8.63
N GLU A 447 14.15 -8.79 9.07
CA GLU A 447 13.28 -9.70 8.31
C GLU A 447 12.89 -9.12 6.94
N ALA A 448 12.55 -7.83 6.87
CA ALA A 448 12.24 -7.18 5.62
C ALA A 448 13.41 -7.27 4.63
N TYR A 449 14.56 -6.76 5.01
CA TYR A 449 15.74 -6.74 4.14
C TYR A 449 16.27 -8.14 3.82
N ALA A 450 16.24 -9.08 4.76
CA ALA A 450 16.65 -10.46 4.54
C ALA A 450 15.82 -11.15 3.45
N ASN A 451 14.54 -10.85 3.39
CA ASN A 451 13.62 -11.43 2.41
C ASN A 451 13.51 -10.60 1.12
N GLY A 452 14.32 -9.55 0.97
CA GLY A 452 14.38 -8.69 -0.22
C GLY A 452 13.18 -7.78 -0.36
N LEU A 453 12.64 -7.31 0.76
CA LEU A 453 11.74 -6.19 0.87
C LEU A 453 12.49 -5.02 1.50
N TYR A 454 11.87 -3.84 1.53
CA TYR A 454 12.42 -2.67 2.20
C TYR A 454 11.53 -2.27 3.37
N PHE A 455 12.13 -1.76 4.42
CA PHE A 455 11.42 -1.22 5.57
C PHE A 455 11.41 0.31 5.50
N ALA A 456 10.24 0.92 5.59
CA ALA A 456 10.10 2.35 5.73
C ALA A 456 10.16 2.73 7.20
N PHE A 457 11.25 3.36 7.62
CA PHE A 457 11.44 3.84 8.98
C PHE A 457 10.42 4.93 9.30
N PHE A 458 9.57 4.68 10.26
CA PHE A 458 8.52 5.63 10.57
C PHE A 458 9.06 6.85 11.32
N LEU A 459 8.49 8.01 11.02
CA LEU A 459 8.77 9.25 11.74
C LEU A 459 7.60 9.61 12.65
N LEU A 460 6.41 9.51 12.10
CA LEU A 460 5.14 9.69 12.79
C LEU A 460 4.14 8.74 12.15
N ASP A 461 3.45 7.92 12.93
CA ASP A 461 2.47 6.98 12.39
C ASP A 461 1.09 7.63 12.25
N THR A 462 0.45 8.00 13.34
CA THR A 462 -0.88 8.61 13.34
C THR A 462 -0.86 9.93 14.11
N VAL A 463 -1.71 10.87 13.71
CA VAL A 463 -1.88 12.13 14.47
C VAL A 463 -2.31 11.82 15.91
N GLY A 464 -1.48 12.24 16.86
CA GLY A 464 -1.67 11.97 18.28
C GLY A 464 -0.86 10.81 18.83
N ASP A 465 -0.25 9.99 17.99
CA ASP A 465 0.71 8.97 18.40
C ASP A 465 2.11 9.56 18.58
N PRO A 466 2.95 8.97 19.45
CA PRO A 466 4.28 9.49 19.65
C PRO A 466 5.15 9.25 18.41
N SER A 467 5.88 10.28 18.01
CA SER A 467 6.86 10.20 16.94
C SER A 467 8.06 9.32 17.33
N ALA A 468 8.84 8.91 16.32
CA ALA A 468 10.08 8.16 16.54
C ALA A 468 11.06 8.88 17.49
N THR A 469 11.10 10.21 17.48
CA THR A 469 11.90 11.00 18.43
C THR A 469 11.33 10.89 19.85
N GLN A 470 10.03 11.00 20.03
CA GLN A 470 9.39 10.90 21.35
C GLN A 470 9.54 9.48 21.93
N LEU A 471 9.58 8.46 21.09
CA LEU A 471 9.86 7.08 21.48
C LEU A 471 11.35 6.80 21.72
N GLY A 472 12.24 7.74 21.43
CA GLY A 472 13.69 7.53 21.55
C GLY A 472 14.28 6.60 20.50
N LEU A 473 13.61 6.37 19.37
CA LEU A 473 14.02 5.45 18.32
C LEU A 473 14.98 6.05 17.30
N MET A 474 15.09 7.38 17.22
CA MET A 474 15.92 8.04 16.21
C MET A 474 17.38 7.58 16.19
N PRO A 475 18.08 7.39 17.34
CA PRO A 475 19.44 6.87 17.32
C PRO A 475 19.54 5.45 16.74
N LEU A 476 18.57 4.58 17.03
CA LEU A 476 18.49 3.25 16.46
C LEU A 476 18.27 3.33 14.94
N PHE A 477 17.28 4.12 14.50
CA PHE A 477 16.96 4.27 13.08
C PHE A 477 18.14 4.84 12.28
N GLN A 478 18.87 5.80 12.85
CA GLN A 478 20.11 6.32 12.24
C GLN A 478 21.18 5.25 12.12
N SER A 479 21.34 4.38 13.12
CA SER A 479 22.31 3.28 13.09
C SER A 479 21.92 2.25 12.02
N LEU A 480 20.65 1.82 11.99
CA LEU A 480 20.15 0.85 11.01
C LEU A 480 20.24 1.41 9.59
N THR A 481 19.80 2.64 9.37
CA THR A 481 19.86 3.27 8.03
C THR A 481 21.30 3.47 7.55
N ALA A 482 22.23 3.81 8.45
CA ALA A 482 23.65 3.89 8.12
C ALA A 482 24.20 2.52 7.68
N PHE A 483 23.83 1.44 8.37
CA PHE A 483 24.21 0.09 8.00
C PHE A 483 23.64 -0.30 6.63
N TYR A 484 22.32 -0.21 6.43
CA TYR A 484 21.67 -0.61 5.18
C TYR A 484 22.16 0.22 3.99
N ARG A 485 22.40 1.52 4.19
CA ARG A 485 22.96 2.39 3.14
C ARG A 485 24.41 2.01 2.77
N ALA A 486 25.25 1.75 3.78
CA ALA A 486 26.63 1.31 3.53
C ALA A 486 26.68 -0.04 2.78
N HIS A 487 25.67 -0.87 2.99
CA HIS A 487 25.56 -2.20 2.42
C HIS A 487 24.48 -2.31 1.33
N ALA A 488 24.04 -1.21 0.73
CA ALA A 488 22.99 -1.18 -0.30
C ALA A 488 23.23 -2.22 -1.41
N GLY A 489 24.50 -2.44 -1.78
CA GLY A 489 24.88 -3.46 -2.73
C GLY A 489 24.53 -4.90 -2.32
N LEU A 490 24.17 -5.19 -1.08
CA LEU A 490 23.69 -6.52 -0.64
C LEU A 490 22.17 -6.70 -0.86
N TYR A 491 21.44 -5.64 -1.16
CA TYR A 491 19.98 -5.65 -1.24
C TYR A 491 19.45 -5.37 -2.65
N HIS A 492 20.28 -4.79 -3.52
CA HIS A 492 19.92 -4.52 -4.91
C HIS A 492 20.43 -5.61 -5.88
N GLY A 493 19.67 -5.86 -6.93
CA GLY A 493 20.04 -6.84 -7.96
C GLY A 493 20.13 -8.27 -7.45
N VAL A 494 19.39 -8.59 -6.39
CA VAL A 494 19.34 -9.92 -5.77
C VAL A 494 18.14 -10.71 -6.29
N THR A 495 18.34 -12.02 -6.44
CA THR A 495 17.27 -12.97 -6.74
C THR A 495 17.24 -14.05 -5.66
N ALA A 496 16.05 -14.48 -5.24
CA ALA A 496 15.94 -15.59 -4.30
C ALA A 496 16.64 -16.83 -4.88
N SER A 497 17.47 -17.49 -4.10
CA SER A 497 18.11 -18.74 -4.51
C SER A 497 17.07 -19.84 -4.72
N ALA A 498 17.38 -20.81 -5.59
CA ALA A 498 16.50 -21.97 -5.79
C ALA A 498 16.22 -22.65 -4.45
N SER A 499 14.97 -23.08 -4.23
CA SER A 499 14.53 -23.70 -2.96
C SER A 499 15.43 -24.85 -2.49
N ALA A 500 15.93 -25.67 -3.42
CA ALA A 500 16.86 -26.76 -3.09
C ALA A 500 18.20 -26.26 -2.53
N VAL A 501 18.64 -25.06 -2.91
CA VAL A 501 19.84 -24.43 -2.39
C VAL A 501 19.56 -23.82 -1.01
N ALA A 502 18.48 -23.06 -0.92
CA ALA A 502 18.08 -22.42 0.33
C ALA A 502 17.84 -23.43 1.45
N SER A 503 17.11 -24.52 1.16
CA SER A 503 16.83 -25.58 2.13
C SER A 503 18.06 -26.43 2.52
N ALA A 504 19.13 -26.37 1.76
CA ALA A 504 20.38 -27.07 2.07
C ALA A 504 21.38 -26.22 2.89
N VAL A 505 21.06 -24.94 3.14
CA VAL A 505 21.83 -24.12 4.10
C VAL A 505 21.47 -24.57 5.52
N THR A 506 22.48 -24.82 6.33
CA THR A 506 22.29 -25.25 7.73
C THR A 506 23.11 -24.41 8.68
N THR A 507 22.64 -24.32 9.93
CA THR A 507 23.37 -23.68 11.03
C THR A 507 23.57 -24.64 12.18
N SER A 508 24.48 -24.30 13.11
CA SER A 508 24.58 -24.97 14.40
C SER A 508 23.40 -24.69 15.33
N LEU A 509 22.61 -23.64 15.04
CA LEU A 509 21.38 -23.34 15.77
C LEU A 509 20.25 -24.22 15.24
N THR A 510 19.50 -24.83 16.12
CA THR A 510 18.39 -25.73 15.77
C THR A 510 17.04 -25.04 15.75
N THR A 511 16.92 -23.91 16.41
CA THR A 511 15.70 -23.09 16.53
C THR A 511 16.08 -21.61 16.67
N GLY A 512 15.11 -20.73 16.61
CA GLY A 512 15.29 -19.30 16.89
C GLY A 512 16.04 -18.51 15.82
N VAL A 513 16.24 -19.04 14.61
CA VAL A 513 16.88 -18.31 13.53
C VAL A 513 16.14 -18.51 12.21
N THR A 514 15.89 -17.44 11.49
CA THR A 514 15.42 -17.45 10.10
C THR A 514 16.61 -17.32 9.15
N ILE A 515 16.62 -18.12 8.09
CA ILE A 515 17.65 -18.09 7.05
C ILE A 515 16.98 -17.74 5.73
N ALA A 516 17.43 -16.66 5.12
CA ALA A 516 17.08 -16.30 3.75
C ALA A 516 18.32 -16.35 2.86
N VAL A 517 18.18 -16.89 1.64
CA VAL A 517 19.30 -17.08 0.72
C VAL A 517 18.99 -16.45 -0.61
N SER A 518 19.87 -15.59 -1.08
CA SER A 518 19.79 -14.94 -2.37
C SER A 518 21.08 -15.03 -3.17
N ASP A 519 20.98 -14.91 -4.47
CA ASP A 519 22.11 -14.89 -5.40
C ASP A 519 22.16 -13.55 -6.13
N GLN A 520 23.38 -13.07 -6.38
CA GLN A 520 23.66 -11.94 -7.27
C GLN A 520 24.50 -12.40 -8.45
N ALA A 521 24.15 -11.88 -9.63
CA ALA A 521 24.91 -12.17 -10.84
C ALA A 521 26.14 -11.26 -11.02
N GLN A 522 26.03 -10.01 -10.56
CA GLN A 522 27.08 -8.98 -10.69
C GLN A 522 27.18 -8.14 -9.38
N PRO A 523 28.22 -8.29 -8.57
CA PRO A 523 29.24 -9.35 -8.64
C PRO A 523 28.63 -10.73 -8.36
N ARG A 524 29.24 -11.79 -8.91
CA ARG A 524 28.74 -13.15 -8.66
C ARG A 524 28.99 -13.53 -7.22
N ARG A 525 27.91 -13.62 -6.45
CA ARG A 525 27.97 -14.01 -5.03
C ARG A 525 26.65 -14.59 -4.54
N ARG A 526 26.75 -15.37 -3.46
CA ARG A 526 25.62 -15.83 -2.67
C ARG A 526 25.56 -15.06 -1.37
N LEU A 527 24.38 -14.66 -0.98
CA LEU A 527 24.09 -13.95 0.27
C LEU A 527 23.26 -14.86 1.15
N VAL A 528 23.69 -15.01 2.40
CA VAL A 528 22.95 -15.77 3.42
C VAL A 528 22.66 -14.80 4.56
N HIS A 529 21.39 -14.51 4.73
CA HIS A 529 20.87 -13.66 5.79
C HIS A 529 20.42 -14.54 6.95
N LEU A 530 20.82 -14.17 8.15
CA LEU A 530 20.42 -14.84 9.40
C LEU A 530 19.73 -13.82 10.29
N VAL A 531 18.47 -14.03 10.64
CA VAL A 531 17.71 -13.21 11.58
C VAL A 531 17.47 -14.01 12.83
N ASN A 532 17.88 -13.46 13.97
CA ASN A 532 17.74 -14.09 15.27
C ASN A 532 16.37 -13.75 15.88
N HIS A 533 15.62 -14.79 16.24
CA HIS A 533 14.32 -14.71 16.92
C HIS A 533 14.36 -15.29 18.33
N ASP A 534 15.54 -15.71 18.81
CA ASP A 534 15.67 -16.24 20.15
C ASP A 534 15.64 -15.09 21.17
N TYR A 535 14.54 -15.02 21.90
CA TYR A 535 14.22 -13.91 22.78
C TYR A 535 13.84 -14.38 24.18
N ALA A 536 14.50 -13.83 25.19
CA ALA A 536 14.24 -14.14 26.60
C ALA A 536 14.31 -12.85 27.45
N GLY A 537 13.39 -11.90 27.19
CA GLY A 537 13.41 -10.55 27.78
C GLY A 537 14.46 -9.62 27.14
N ALA A 538 15.27 -10.15 26.25
CA ALA A 538 16.19 -9.49 25.33
C ALA A 538 16.57 -10.50 24.25
N LEU A 539 17.14 -10.02 23.13
CA LEU A 539 17.75 -10.91 22.13
C LEU A 539 18.85 -11.76 22.78
N VAL A 540 18.79 -13.07 22.56
CA VAL A 540 19.82 -14.00 23.04
C VAL A 540 20.97 -14.02 22.03
N GLU A 541 22.13 -13.53 22.44
CA GLU A 541 23.33 -13.58 21.61
C GLU A 541 23.86 -15.00 21.49
N HIS A 542 24.18 -15.43 20.28
CA HIS A 542 24.74 -16.74 19.98
C HIS A 542 26.17 -16.61 19.46
N ASP A 543 27.14 -17.08 20.26
CA ASP A 543 28.56 -17.10 19.89
C ASP A 543 28.94 -18.29 19.04
N GLY A 544 29.84 -18.10 18.11
CA GLY A 544 30.48 -19.20 17.36
C GLY A 544 29.51 -19.97 16.46
N VAL A 545 28.52 -19.32 15.91
CA VAL A 545 27.49 -19.95 15.04
C VAL A 545 28.14 -20.45 13.75
N THR A 546 28.06 -21.76 13.52
CA THR A 546 28.57 -22.36 12.28
C THR A 546 27.47 -22.38 11.22
N VAL A 547 27.79 -21.91 10.01
CA VAL A 547 26.87 -21.92 8.85
C VAL A 547 27.51 -22.72 7.73
N THR A 548 26.78 -23.69 7.18
CA THR A 548 27.21 -24.51 6.03
C THR A 548 26.31 -24.20 4.83
N ILE A 549 26.93 -23.81 3.70
CA ILE A 549 26.26 -23.22 2.55
C ILE A 549 26.69 -23.94 1.28
N PRO A 550 25.79 -24.54 0.50
CA PRO A 550 26.13 -25.16 -0.78
C PRO A 550 26.70 -24.13 -1.78
N LEU A 551 27.80 -24.45 -2.43
CA LEU A 551 28.40 -23.63 -3.47
C LEU A 551 28.91 -24.51 -4.62
N PRO A 552 28.80 -24.03 -5.89
CA PRO A 552 29.27 -24.80 -7.04
C PRO A 552 30.80 -24.81 -7.18
N SER A 553 31.51 -23.89 -6.52
CA SER A 553 32.97 -23.78 -6.50
C SER A 553 33.45 -23.22 -5.17
N ALA A 554 34.74 -23.39 -4.90
CA ALA A 554 35.37 -22.79 -3.72
C ALA A 554 35.20 -21.26 -3.71
N PRO A 555 34.92 -20.66 -2.53
CA PRO A 555 34.78 -19.23 -2.42
C PRO A 555 36.11 -18.50 -2.67
N THR A 556 36.04 -17.33 -3.28
CA THR A 556 37.17 -16.41 -3.44
C THR A 556 37.28 -15.46 -2.25
N SER A 557 36.17 -15.12 -1.64
CA SER A 557 36.09 -14.35 -0.39
C SER A 557 34.80 -14.64 0.35
N VAL A 558 34.82 -14.49 1.67
CA VAL A 558 33.63 -14.53 2.52
C VAL A 558 33.71 -13.35 3.49
N THR A 559 32.68 -12.50 3.46
CA THR A 559 32.55 -11.36 4.37
C THR A 559 31.27 -11.48 5.19
N LEU A 560 31.33 -11.00 6.40
CA LEU A 560 30.20 -10.86 7.32
C LEU A 560 29.93 -9.38 7.50
N ALA A 561 28.70 -8.96 7.26
CA ALA A 561 28.17 -7.65 7.59
C ALA A 561 27.08 -7.80 8.65
N SER A 562 27.11 -6.97 9.68
CA SER A 562 26.16 -6.99 10.79
C SER A 562 25.90 -5.58 11.29
N PRO A 563 24.63 -5.17 11.52
CA PRO A 563 24.33 -3.89 12.15
C PRO A 563 24.73 -3.85 13.62
N ASP A 564 25.02 -5.02 14.21
CA ASP A 564 25.39 -5.18 15.62
C ASP A 564 26.92 -5.12 15.83
N ALA A 565 27.69 -5.10 14.73
CA ALA A 565 29.14 -5.03 14.75
C ALA A 565 29.68 -3.65 14.37
N THR A 566 30.90 -3.35 14.75
CA THR A 566 31.57 -2.06 14.43
C THR A 566 32.09 -2.00 12.99
N GLY A 567 31.94 -3.03 12.19
CA GLY A 567 32.37 -3.09 10.79
C GLY A 567 32.36 -4.52 10.26
N ASP A 568 32.60 -4.65 8.96
CA ASP A 568 32.60 -5.94 8.28
C ASP A 568 33.79 -6.81 8.72
N ALA A 569 33.53 -8.11 8.85
CA ALA A 569 34.56 -9.09 9.13
C ALA A 569 34.84 -9.98 7.92
N THR A 570 36.11 -10.30 7.67
CA THR A 570 36.48 -11.37 6.73
C THR A 570 36.47 -12.69 7.46
N LEU A 571 35.67 -13.64 7.00
CA LEU A 571 35.59 -14.97 7.58
C LEU A 571 36.53 -15.93 6.87
N THR A 572 37.11 -16.87 7.62
CA THR A 572 37.94 -17.95 7.08
C THR A 572 37.05 -19.14 6.70
N PRO A 573 36.86 -19.40 5.38
CA PRO A 573 36.02 -20.50 4.95
C PRO A 573 36.74 -21.83 4.95
N SER A 574 36.00 -22.92 5.21
CA SER A 574 36.39 -24.30 4.88
C SER A 574 35.49 -24.76 3.72
N TYR A 575 36.08 -25.22 2.61
CA TYR A 575 35.32 -25.73 1.46
C TYR A 575 35.56 -27.20 1.24
N ALA A 576 34.51 -27.99 1.31
CA ALA A 576 34.54 -29.43 1.07
C ALA A 576 33.19 -29.91 0.51
N ASN A 577 33.23 -30.93 -0.34
CA ASN A 577 32.02 -31.60 -0.86
C ASN A 577 30.97 -30.67 -1.50
N GLY A 578 31.41 -29.58 -2.14
CA GLY A 578 30.48 -28.63 -2.76
C GLY A 578 29.77 -27.70 -1.77
N ALA A 579 30.28 -27.55 -0.55
CA ALA A 579 29.77 -26.63 0.43
C ALA A 579 30.89 -25.85 1.12
N VAL A 580 30.61 -24.61 1.48
CA VAL A 580 31.46 -23.77 2.34
C VAL A 580 30.88 -23.80 3.77
N THR A 581 31.78 -23.92 4.74
CA THR A 581 31.43 -23.75 6.16
C THR A 581 32.22 -22.59 6.72
N VAL A 582 31.53 -21.70 7.41
CA VAL A 582 32.08 -20.56 8.14
C VAL A 582 31.58 -20.53 9.57
N THR A 583 32.33 -19.87 10.44
CA THR A 583 31.93 -19.61 11.82
C THR A 583 31.78 -18.11 12.01
N LEU A 584 30.59 -17.69 12.44
CA LEU A 584 30.29 -16.30 12.82
C LEU A 584 30.81 -16.05 14.24
N PRO A 585 31.44 -14.92 14.52
CA PRO A 585 31.87 -14.58 15.89
C PRO A 585 30.70 -14.57 16.87
N SER A 586 29.64 -13.83 16.54
CA SER A 586 28.36 -13.82 17.25
C SER A 586 27.22 -13.50 16.29
N LEU A 587 26.01 -13.87 16.67
CA LEU A 587 24.75 -13.45 16.03
C LEU A 587 23.88 -12.80 17.11
N VAL A 588 23.64 -11.50 17.01
CA VAL A 588 22.78 -10.77 17.96
C VAL A 588 21.38 -10.62 17.38
N ALA A 589 21.16 -9.71 16.41
CA ALA A 589 19.87 -9.54 15.74
C ALA A 589 19.92 -10.03 14.29
N TYR A 590 20.96 -9.62 13.53
CA TYR A 590 21.00 -9.83 12.10
C TYR A 590 22.41 -9.88 11.54
N ASP A 591 22.66 -10.87 10.70
CA ASP A 591 23.92 -11.05 10.00
C ASP A 591 23.72 -11.35 8.51
N VAL A 592 24.62 -10.86 7.67
CA VAL A 592 24.68 -11.19 6.23
C VAL A 592 26.04 -11.79 5.91
N VAL A 593 26.07 -13.04 5.51
CA VAL A 593 27.27 -13.70 4.99
C VAL A 593 27.28 -13.55 3.46
N ALA A 594 28.18 -12.75 2.92
CA ALA A 594 28.36 -12.54 1.49
C ALA A 594 29.55 -13.37 0.97
N ILE A 595 29.27 -14.28 0.04
CA ILE A 595 30.21 -15.30 -0.46
C ILE A 595 30.44 -15.09 -1.95
N ALA A 596 31.58 -14.57 -2.34
CA ALA A 596 32.00 -14.48 -3.73
C ALA A 596 32.62 -15.80 -4.21
N TYR A 597 32.28 -16.29 -5.43
CA TYR A 597 32.73 -17.57 -5.95
C TYR A 597 32.78 -17.65 -7.49
#